data_18c908706fd9c13ef661929fe5c6d875
#
_entry.id   18c908706fd9c13ef661929fe5c6d875
#
_cell.length_a   1.000
_cell.length_b   1.000
_cell.length_c   1.000
_cell.angle_alpha   90.00
_cell.angle_beta   90.00
_cell.angle_gamma   90.00
#
_symmetry.space_group_name_H-M   'P 1'
#
loop_
_entity.id
_entity.type
_entity.pdbx_description
1 polymer ?
#
loop_
_entity_poly.entity_id
_entity_poly.type
_entity_poly.pdbx_seq_one_letter_code
_entity_poly.pdbx_strand_id
1 'polypeptide(L)'
;MTHPPTFPLRQDLRRIADLVTAGSRVLDIGCGDGALLAYLVAEKQVIGRGLELSPAGVHDSVSRGLSVIQGDADQDLADYPDLAFDFVILSRTLQAMRQPLDVLRHLVRIGQRAIVSIPNFGL
;
A
#
# COMPACT_ATOMS: atom_id res chain seq x y z
N MET A 1 17.79 19.01 14.06
CA MET A 1 16.54 19.03 13.32
C MET A 1 15.66 17.88 13.81
N THR A 2 14.56 18.25 14.40
CA THR A 2 13.64 17.25 14.95
C THR A 2 12.76 16.69 13.84
N HIS A 3 12.76 15.39 13.71
CA HIS A 3 11.75 14.74 12.90
C HIS A 3 10.38 14.96 13.52
N PRO A 4 9.34 15.20 12.71
CA PRO A 4 7.99 15.17 13.27
C PRO A 4 7.79 13.84 13.96
N PRO A 5 7.05 13.80 15.07
CA PRO A 5 6.79 12.54 15.76
C PRO A 5 6.19 11.55 14.79
N THR A 6 6.85 10.41 14.64
CA THR A 6 6.28 9.30 13.87
C THR A 6 5.05 8.83 14.62
N PHE A 7 3.90 8.84 13.94
CA PHE A 7 2.72 8.27 14.50
C PHE A 7 2.98 6.79 14.81
N PRO A 8 2.57 6.29 15.99
CA PRO A 8 2.69 4.88 16.25
C PRO A 8 1.91 4.11 15.19
N LEU A 9 2.62 3.41 14.34
CA LEU A 9 2.03 2.54 13.35
C LEU A 9 1.54 1.27 14.05
N ARG A 10 0.34 0.81 13.72
CA ARG A 10 -0.16 -0.46 14.23
C ARG A 10 0.86 -1.57 13.96
N GLN A 11 0.94 -2.52 14.87
CA GLN A 11 1.97 -3.55 14.82
C GLN A 11 1.88 -4.41 13.55
N ASP A 12 0.68 -4.70 13.08
CA ASP A 12 0.47 -5.46 11.85
C ASP A 12 1.06 -4.73 10.62
N LEU A 13 0.83 -3.42 10.55
CA LEU A 13 1.38 -2.60 9.47
C LEU A 13 2.90 -2.44 9.61
N ARG A 14 3.40 -2.37 10.83
CA ARG A 14 4.83 -2.26 11.08
C ARG A 14 5.58 -3.50 10.59
N ARG A 15 5.01 -4.68 10.76
CA ARG A 15 5.58 -5.91 10.23
C ARG A 15 5.69 -5.88 8.71
N ILE A 16 4.68 -5.34 8.05
CA ILE A 16 4.72 -5.12 6.60
C ILE A 16 5.85 -4.15 6.25
N ALA A 17 5.92 -3.03 6.96
CA ALA A 17 6.94 -2.01 6.71
C ALA A 17 8.35 -2.57 6.86
N ASP A 18 8.58 -3.46 7.80
CA ASP A 18 9.89 -4.06 8.03
C ASP A 18 10.36 -4.93 6.87
N LEU A 19 9.44 -5.42 6.04
CA LEU A 19 9.77 -6.21 4.85
C LEU A 19 10.20 -5.36 3.66
N VAL A 20 9.91 -4.06 3.68
CA VAL A 20 10.17 -3.16 2.56
C VAL A 20 11.59 -2.64 2.64
N THR A 21 12.33 -2.75 1.54
CA THR A 21 13.68 -2.21 1.43
C THR A 21 13.63 -0.68 1.35
N ALA A 22 14.50 -0.01 2.09
CA ALA A 22 14.61 1.45 2.04
C ALA A 22 14.92 1.93 0.62
N GLY A 23 14.32 3.06 0.23
CA GLY A 23 14.53 3.66 -1.08
C GLY A 23 13.79 2.99 -2.22
N SER A 24 12.97 1.98 -1.95
CA SER A 24 12.24 1.23 -2.98
C SER A 24 11.08 2.04 -3.56
N ARG A 25 10.66 1.64 -4.76
CA ARG A 25 9.39 2.08 -5.35
C ARG A 25 8.29 1.17 -4.81
N VAL A 26 7.27 1.76 -4.19
CA VAL A 26 6.21 1.03 -3.49
C VAL A 26 4.85 1.48 -3.98
N LEU A 27 3.98 0.53 -4.29
CA LEU A 27 2.55 0.76 -4.53
C LEU A 27 1.77 0.11 -3.39
N ASP A 28 1.01 0.92 -2.66
CA ASP A 28 0.12 0.44 -1.60
C ASP A 28 -1.32 0.44 -2.10
N ILE A 29 -1.88 -0.74 -2.28
CA ILE A 29 -3.24 -0.93 -2.79
C ILE A 29 -4.19 -1.02 -1.61
N GLY A 30 -5.23 -0.18 -1.63
CA GLY A 30 -6.13 -0.06 -0.50
C GLY A 30 -5.47 0.67 0.67
N CYS A 31 -4.78 1.76 0.37
CA CYS A 31 -3.92 2.43 1.36
C CYS A 31 -4.69 3.14 2.49
N GLY A 32 -6.02 3.25 2.38
CA GLY A 32 -6.83 3.89 3.41
C GLY A 32 -6.44 5.34 3.63
N ASP A 33 -6.22 5.69 4.88
CA ASP A 33 -5.80 7.05 5.27
C ASP A 33 -4.32 7.35 5.00
N GLY A 34 -3.58 6.37 4.49
CA GLY A 34 -2.19 6.52 4.13
C GLY A 34 -1.19 6.31 5.26
N ALA A 35 -1.61 5.78 6.40
CA ALA A 35 -0.73 5.63 7.56
C ALA A 35 0.52 4.79 7.26
N LEU A 36 0.36 3.63 6.60
CA LEU A 36 1.50 2.79 6.22
C LEU A 36 2.39 3.50 5.22
N LEU A 37 1.80 4.08 4.18
CA LEU A 37 2.57 4.75 3.14
C LEU A 37 3.34 5.94 3.68
N ALA A 38 2.71 6.73 4.57
CA ALA A 38 3.38 7.85 5.23
C ALA A 38 4.58 7.38 6.05
N TYR A 39 4.43 6.28 6.78
CA TYR A 39 5.52 5.69 7.54
C TYR A 39 6.68 5.27 6.64
N LEU A 40 6.36 4.59 5.53
CA LEU A 40 7.38 4.12 4.59
C LEU A 40 8.14 5.28 3.95
N VAL A 41 7.45 6.34 3.57
CA VAL A 41 8.08 7.54 3.01
C VAL A 41 8.99 8.20 4.03
N ALA A 42 8.52 8.39 5.26
CA ALA A 42 9.25 9.10 6.30
C ALA A 42 10.44 8.29 6.83
N GLU A 43 10.25 7.00 7.09
CA GLU A 43 11.23 6.18 7.78
C GLU A 43 12.13 5.39 6.85
N LYS A 44 11.66 5.08 5.64
CA LYS A 44 12.42 4.25 4.69
C LYS A 44 12.68 4.93 3.36
N GLN A 45 12.29 6.19 3.22
CA GLN A 45 12.57 7.01 2.04
C GLN A 45 12.10 6.33 0.74
N VAL A 46 10.99 5.62 0.79
CA VAL A 46 10.44 4.97 -0.40
C VAL A 46 9.85 6.00 -1.36
N ILE A 47 9.81 5.67 -2.64
CA ILE A 47 9.03 6.39 -3.63
C ILE A 47 7.66 5.74 -3.64
N GLY A 48 6.71 6.35 -2.90
CA GLY A 48 5.43 5.73 -2.60
C GLY A 48 4.32 6.22 -3.51
N ARG A 49 3.47 5.29 -3.90
CA ARG A 49 2.20 5.55 -4.60
C ARG A 49 1.11 4.76 -3.91
N GLY A 50 -0.09 5.31 -3.88
CA GLY A 50 -1.24 4.62 -3.30
C GLY A 50 -2.41 4.57 -4.26
N LEU A 51 -3.21 3.51 -4.13
CA LEU A 51 -4.49 3.35 -4.80
C LEU A 51 -5.53 3.13 -3.72
N GLU A 52 -6.59 3.94 -3.70
CA GLU A 52 -7.62 3.87 -2.67
C GLU A 52 -9.01 4.08 -3.27
N LEU A 53 -9.95 3.20 -2.91
CA LEU A 53 -11.31 3.25 -3.41
C LEU A 53 -12.12 4.37 -2.76
N SER A 54 -11.92 4.61 -1.46
CA SER A 54 -12.67 5.58 -0.67
C SER A 54 -12.21 7.01 -0.96
N PRO A 55 -13.12 7.92 -1.37
CA PRO A 55 -12.76 9.33 -1.51
C PRO A 55 -12.21 9.95 -0.22
N ALA A 56 -12.75 9.55 0.93
CA ALA A 56 -12.26 10.04 2.22
C ALA A 56 -10.82 9.58 2.49
N GLY A 57 -10.50 8.32 2.17
CA GLY A 57 -9.15 7.81 2.30
C GLY A 57 -8.16 8.51 1.39
N VAL A 58 -8.56 8.78 0.14
CA VAL A 58 -7.74 9.56 -0.79
C VAL A 58 -7.49 10.96 -0.24
N HIS A 59 -8.54 11.63 0.24
CA HIS A 59 -8.42 12.97 0.83
C HIS A 59 -7.45 12.98 2.00
N ASP A 60 -7.59 12.03 2.92
CA ASP A 60 -6.71 11.95 4.10
C ASP A 60 -5.26 11.70 3.69
N SER A 61 -5.04 10.81 2.74
CA SER A 61 -3.70 10.49 2.24
C SER A 61 -3.04 11.69 1.56
N VAL A 62 -3.78 12.38 0.69
CA VAL A 62 -3.28 13.58 -0.01
C VAL A 62 -3.00 14.69 0.99
N SER A 63 -3.81 14.82 2.03
CA SER A 63 -3.58 15.79 3.12
C SER A 63 -2.29 15.53 3.88
N ARG A 64 -1.81 14.29 3.88
CA ARG A 64 -0.50 13.92 4.45
C ARG A 64 0.66 14.18 3.48
N GLY A 65 0.40 14.68 2.28
CA GLY A 65 1.42 14.90 1.26
C GLY A 65 1.76 13.67 0.43
N LEU A 66 0.92 12.65 0.45
CA LEU A 66 1.17 11.41 -0.27
C LEU A 66 0.61 11.45 -1.70
N SER A 67 1.24 10.68 -2.58
CA SER A 67 0.79 10.50 -3.96
C SER A 67 -0.19 9.33 -4.02
N VAL A 68 -1.46 9.64 -3.88
CA VAL A 68 -2.54 8.64 -3.87
C VAL A 68 -3.61 9.04 -4.88
N ILE A 69 -4.08 8.08 -5.64
CA ILE A 69 -5.19 8.25 -6.57
C ILE A 69 -6.38 7.40 -6.14
N GLN A 70 -7.56 7.85 -6.49
CA GLN A 70 -8.77 7.06 -6.31
C GLN A 70 -8.84 5.99 -7.39
N GLY A 71 -9.14 4.77 -6.99
CA GLY A 71 -9.33 3.68 -7.94
C GLY A 71 -9.76 2.40 -7.26
N ASP A 72 -10.18 1.45 -8.10
CA ASP A 72 -10.67 0.14 -7.70
C ASP A 72 -9.68 -0.93 -8.12
N ALA A 73 -9.16 -1.67 -7.16
CA ALA A 73 -8.19 -2.73 -7.43
C ALA A 73 -8.73 -3.81 -8.38
N ASP A 74 -10.05 -4.07 -8.34
CA ASP A 74 -10.67 -5.04 -9.24
C ASP A 74 -10.69 -4.58 -10.72
N GLN A 75 -10.52 -3.27 -10.98
CA GLN A 75 -10.68 -2.71 -12.33
C GLN A 75 -9.42 -2.02 -12.85
N ASP A 76 -8.66 -1.38 -11.97
CA ASP A 76 -7.67 -0.40 -12.39
C ASP A 76 -6.23 -0.93 -12.40
N LEU A 77 -5.97 -2.13 -11.88
CA LEU A 77 -4.60 -2.67 -11.84
C LEU A 77 -4.08 -3.05 -13.21
N ALA A 78 -4.96 -3.36 -14.16
CA ALA A 78 -4.55 -3.78 -15.50
C ALA A 78 -3.72 -2.70 -16.23
N ASP A 79 -3.93 -1.44 -15.88
CA ASP A 79 -3.24 -0.32 -16.54
C ASP A 79 -1.80 -0.12 -16.04
N TYR A 80 -1.43 -0.72 -14.91
CA TYR A 80 -0.06 -0.62 -14.42
C TYR A 80 0.88 -1.53 -15.22
N PRO A 81 2.06 -1.03 -15.61
CA PRO A 81 3.04 -1.85 -16.34
C PRO A 81 3.61 -2.98 -15.46
N ASP A 82 4.10 -4.02 -16.12
CA ASP A 82 4.85 -5.07 -15.45
C ASP A 82 6.08 -4.48 -14.74
N LEU A 83 6.35 -4.97 -13.54
CA LEU A 83 7.54 -4.60 -12.77
C LEU A 83 7.70 -3.09 -12.55
N ALA A 84 6.58 -2.36 -12.53
CA ALA A 84 6.59 -0.91 -12.31
C ALA A 84 7.07 -0.53 -10.90
N PHE A 85 6.95 -1.44 -9.94
CA PHE A 85 7.32 -1.21 -8.54
C PHE A 85 8.23 -2.33 -8.01
N ASP A 86 9.04 -2.00 -7.03
CA ASP A 86 9.85 -2.98 -6.31
C ASP A 86 9.01 -3.80 -5.34
N PHE A 87 8.05 -3.14 -4.69
CA PHE A 87 7.10 -3.78 -3.79
C PHE A 87 5.69 -3.31 -4.11
N VAL A 88 4.77 -4.25 -4.15
CA VAL A 88 3.33 -3.98 -4.20
C VAL A 88 2.72 -4.57 -2.94
N ILE A 89 2.00 -3.75 -2.18
CA ILE A 89 1.44 -4.12 -0.89
C ILE A 89 -0.09 -4.11 -1.00
N LEU A 90 -0.72 -5.16 -0.50
CA LEU A 90 -2.15 -5.20 -0.27
C LEU A 90 -2.36 -5.37 1.23
N SER A 91 -2.57 -4.25 1.93
CA SER A 91 -2.73 -4.23 3.38
C SER A 91 -4.19 -4.34 3.82
N ARG A 92 -5.10 -4.33 2.87
CA ARG A 92 -6.54 -4.49 3.11
C ARG A 92 -6.99 -5.89 2.75
N THR A 93 -8.23 -6.21 3.10
CA THR A 93 -8.79 -7.55 2.95
C THR A 93 -8.94 -7.96 1.48
N LEU A 94 -8.18 -8.95 1.09
CA LEU A 94 -8.34 -9.60 -0.21
C LEU A 94 -9.78 -10.13 -0.40
N GLN A 95 -10.41 -10.57 0.69
CA GLN A 95 -11.79 -11.08 0.67
C GLN A 95 -12.83 -10.04 0.27
N ALA A 96 -12.54 -8.76 0.46
CA ALA A 96 -13.43 -7.68 0.05
C ALA A 96 -13.40 -7.44 -1.47
N MET A 97 -12.46 -8.07 -2.17
CA MET A 97 -12.32 -7.93 -3.62
C MET A 97 -13.24 -8.89 -4.34
N ARG A 98 -13.80 -8.46 -5.47
CA ARG A 98 -14.70 -9.29 -6.25
C ARG A 98 -13.96 -10.35 -7.05
N GLN A 99 -12.72 -10.05 -7.44
CA GLN A 99 -11.89 -10.94 -8.24
C GLN A 99 -10.51 -11.11 -7.60
N PRO A 100 -10.43 -11.78 -6.45
CA PRO A 100 -9.20 -11.83 -5.66
C PRO A 100 -8.03 -12.49 -6.40
N LEU A 101 -8.30 -13.52 -7.23
CA LEU A 101 -7.24 -14.17 -8.00
C LEU A 101 -6.64 -13.24 -9.06
N ASP A 102 -7.49 -12.46 -9.74
CA ASP A 102 -7.00 -11.48 -10.71
C ASP A 102 -6.19 -10.38 -10.04
N VAL A 103 -6.64 -9.92 -8.87
CA VAL A 103 -5.87 -8.95 -8.08
C VAL A 103 -4.50 -9.53 -7.73
N LEU A 104 -4.43 -10.75 -7.21
CA LEU A 104 -3.15 -11.38 -6.88
C LEU A 104 -2.24 -11.53 -8.10
N ARG A 105 -2.78 -11.90 -9.24
CA ARG A 105 -1.98 -11.97 -10.48
C ARG A 105 -1.38 -10.62 -10.85
N HIS A 106 -2.16 -9.55 -10.70
CA HIS A 106 -1.64 -8.20 -10.95
C HIS A 106 -0.56 -7.80 -9.94
N LEU A 107 -0.71 -8.15 -8.66
CA LEU A 107 0.30 -7.84 -7.65
C LEU A 107 1.66 -8.43 -8.03
N VAL A 108 1.69 -9.71 -8.41
CA VAL A 108 2.95 -10.38 -8.75
C VAL A 108 3.48 -9.98 -10.12
N ARG A 109 2.65 -9.40 -10.96
CA ARG A 109 3.05 -8.86 -12.25
C ARG A 109 3.65 -7.46 -12.11
N ILE A 110 2.98 -6.59 -11.35
CA ILE A 110 3.32 -5.17 -11.20
C ILE A 110 4.54 -4.98 -10.31
N GLY A 111 4.68 -5.79 -9.27
CA GLY A 111 5.78 -5.69 -8.32
C GLY A 111 6.79 -6.81 -8.50
N GLN A 112 8.05 -6.51 -8.22
CA GLN A 112 9.05 -7.56 -8.09
C GLN A 112 8.73 -8.46 -6.90
N ARG A 113 8.18 -7.87 -5.83
CA ARG A 113 7.71 -8.56 -4.64
C ARG A 113 6.31 -8.07 -4.31
N ALA A 114 5.47 -8.99 -3.87
CA ALA A 114 4.13 -8.69 -3.40
C ALA A 114 4.01 -9.05 -1.93
N ILE A 115 3.43 -8.15 -1.15
CA ILE A 115 3.16 -8.37 0.27
C ILE A 115 1.67 -8.29 0.47
N VAL A 116 1.06 -9.38 0.93
CA VAL A 116 -0.38 -9.44 1.18
C VAL A 116 -0.60 -9.71 2.66
N SER A 117 -1.36 -8.84 3.29
CA SER A 117 -1.77 -9.03 4.67
C SER A 117 -3.03 -9.90 4.69
N ILE A 118 -2.95 -11.02 5.40
CA ILE A 118 -4.08 -11.91 5.57
C ILE A 118 -4.62 -11.69 6.99
N PRO A 119 -5.93 -11.40 7.14
CA PRO A 119 -6.49 -11.23 8.46
C PRO A 119 -6.32 -12.50 9.30
N ASN A 120 -5.92 -12.31 10.54
CA ASN A 120 -5.88 -13.39 11.50
C ASN A 120 -7.26 -13.54 12.12
N PHE A 121 -7.95 -14.64 11.82
CA PHE A 121 -9.29 -14.86 12.32
C PHE A 121 -9.33 -15.40 13.76
N GLY A 122 -8.21 -15.35 14.47
CA GLY A 122 -8.23 -15.54 15.91
C GLY A 122 -8.85 -16.83 16.40
N LEU A 123 -8.47 -17.92 15.86
CA LEU A 123 -8.93 -19.21 16.38
C LEU A 123 -8.15 -19.61 17.62
#